data_a9939a9598448385aca7c24ff8949d1f
#
_entry.id   a9939a9598448385aca7c24ff8949d1f
#
_cell.length_a   1.000
_cell.length_b   1.000
_cell.length_c   1.000
_cell.angle_alpha   90.00
_cell.angle_beta   90.00
_cell.angle_gamma   90.00
#
_symmetry.space_group_name_H-M   'P 1'
#
loop_
_entity.id
_entity.type
_entity.pdbx_description
1 polymer ?
#
loop_
_entity_poly.entity_id
_entity_poly.type
_entity_poly.pdbx_seq_one_letter_code
_entity_poly.pdbx_strand_id
1 'polypeptide(L)'
;MTLAFSKGSRFGLYKDLLSSSRYFKLVCGAGNEDKSEVEYLTYIYTIAGCAGFDVSASPEIVLAAKKGITAGLEKSKELKINLPFKPFITVSVGMPGDHHVRKAFITKDCVSCNLCIPVCPTDAIPNTLEIIKDLCIGCGNCEAVCPPAANAISYKHNSKELLNILPKCVEAGAESIELHAGVPDNSSTLKEWEIVSKSIPNGMISMCLDRKHLSNDDLIERIEAAKEIADDRLIIQADGIPMSGGIDNLNTTLQAVSITDYINKELKIKNKKFENLPVLISGGTNTYTGDLARQCGVNFNGITIGTHARKIISKYRENPNNLKKDDLKLAVNKAKIL
;
A
#
# COMPACT_ATOMS: atom_id res chain seq x y z
N MET A 1 19.36 -21.17 18.23
CA MET A 1 19.90 -21.28 16.86
C MET A 1 19.34 -20.13 16.05
N THR A 2 20.11 -19.07 15.86
CA THR A 2 19.71 -17.83 15.15
C THR A 2 19.57 -18.19 13.67
N LEU A 3 18.44 -17.86 13.05
CA LEU A 3 18.30 -17.95 11.61
C LEU A 3 19.40 -17.07 10.97
N ALA A 4 20.36 -17.66 10.31
CA ALA A 4 21.33 -16.97 9.49
C ALA A 4 20.60 -16.46 8.23
N PHE A 5 19.96 -15.29 8.33
CA PHE A 5 19.55 -14.54 7.15
C PHE A 5 20.82 -14.16 6.38
N SER A 6 20.81 -14.34 5.05
CA SER A 6 21.94 -14.18 4.15
C SER A 6 22.86 -13.01 4.48
N LYS A 7 24.16 -13.16 4.16
CA LYS A 7 25.26 -12.23 4.46
C LYS A 7 25.17 -10.80 3.83
N GLY A 8 23.98 -10.41 3.32
CA GLY A 8 23.73 -9.08 2.76
C GLY A 8 23.01 -8.16 3.75
N SER A 9 23.13 -6.86 3.54
CA SER A 9 22.33 -5.87 4.27
C SER A 9 20.84 -6.08 3.99
N ARG A 10 19.96 -5.62 4.91
CA ARG A 10 18.49 -5.65 4.67
C ARG A 10 18.11 -4.93 3.36
N PHE A 11 18.81 -3.83 3.08
CA PHE A 11 18.65 -3.09 1.83
C PHE A 11 19.03 -3.93 0.59
N GLY A 12 20.14 -4.65 0.63
CA GLY A 12 20.54 -5.56 -0.45
C GLY A 12 19.52 -6.68 -0.69
N LEU A 13 19.04 -7.31 0.37
CA LEU A 13 17.99 -8.32 0.26
C LEU A 13 16.70 -7.78 -0.38
N TYR A 14 16.31 -6.55 -0.02
CA TYR A 14 15.14 -5.92 -0.62
C TYR A 14 15.31 -5.74 -2.13
N LYS A 15 16.48 -5.21 -2.55
CA LYS A 15 16.84 -5.08 -3.99
C LYS A 15 16.86 -6.43 -4.70
N ASP A 16 17.39 -7.48 -4.08
CA ASP A 16 17.46 -8.83 -4.66
C ASP A 16 16.05 -9.43 -4.87
N LEU A 17 15.13 -9.20 -3.95
CA LEU A 17 13.74 -9.64 -4.11
C LEU A 17 13.03 -8.91 -5.25
N LEU A 18 13.25 -7.60 -5.38
CA LEU A 18 12.71 -6.80 -6.46
C LEU A 18 13.31 -7.21 -7.82
N SER A 19 14.64 -7.30 -7.92
CA SER A 19 15.32 -7.66 -9.18
C SER A 19 14.99 -9.06 -9.66
N SER A 20 14.69 -9.99 -8.75
CA SER A 20 14.28 -11.36 -9.07
C SER A 20 12.77 -11.52 -9.27
N SER A 21 11.98 -10.43 -9.27
CA SER A 21 10.52 -10.42 -9.43
C SER A 21 9.78 -11.32 -8.41
N ARG A 22 10.32 -11.42 -7.19
CA ARG A 22 9.77 -12.23 -6.09
C ARG A 22 9.17 -11.40 -4.95
N TYR A 23 8.96 -10.11 -5.18
CA TYR A 23 8.45 -9.24 -4.15
C TYR A 23 6.91 -9.23 -4.15
N PHE A 24 6.31 -9.96 -3.21
CA PHE A 24 4.89 -9.87 -2.90
C PHE A 24 4.67 -9.02 -1.65
N LYS A 25 3.86 -7.97 -1.76
CA LYS A 25 3.51 -7.05 -0.67
C LYS A 25 2.01 -7.13 -0.37
N LEU A 26 1.67 -7.42 0.89
CA LEU A 26 0.30 -7.33 1.37
C LEU A 26 0.00 -5.93 1.87
N VAL A 27 -1.08 -5.30 1.41
CA VAL A 27 -1.64 -4.08 2.00
C VAL A 27 -2.63 -4.47 3.10
N CYS A 28 -2.27 -4.17 4.35
CA CYS A 28 -3.07 -4.55 5.52
C CYS A 28 -4.33 -3.69 5.70
N GLY A 29 -4.32 -2.45 5.20
CA GLY A 29 -5.46 -1.56 5.29
C GLY A 29 -5.28 -0.31 4.44
N ALA A 30 -6.18 0.66 4.61
CA ALA A 30 -6.17 1.94 3.90
C ALA A 30 -6.28 3.10 4.92
N GLY A 31 -5.49 3.05 5.97
CA GLY A 31 -5.42 4.09 6.99
C GLY A 31 -6.47 3.98 8.12
N ASN A 32 -7.20 2.89 8.22
CA ASN A 32 -8.10 2.54 9.34
C ASN A 32 -7.89 1.10 9.80
N GLU A 33 -6.62 0.72 9.91
CA GLU A 33 -6.26 -0.59 10.39
C GLU A 33 -6.57 -0.76 11.88
N ASP A 34 -7.20 -1.87 12.19
CA ASP A 34 -7.28 -2.41 13.53
C ASP A 34 -5.98 -3.18 13.87
N LYS A 35 -5.39 -2.91 15.03
CA LYS A 35 -4.14 -3.53 15.48
C LYS A 35 -4.20 -5.07 15.48
N SER A 36 -5.33 -5.64 15.90
CA SER A 36 -5.51 -7.10 15.96
C SER A 36 -5.63 -7.70 14.56
N GLU A 37 -6.24 -6.97 13.63
CA GLU A 37 -6.29 -7.39 12.22
C GLU A 37 -4.92 -7.37 11.57
N VAL A 38 -4.15 -6.31 11.76
CA VAL A 38 -2.79 -6.21 11.24
C VAL A 38 -1.90 -7.32 11.81
N GLU A 39 -1.97 -7.57 13.13
CA GLU A 39 -1.24 -8.67 13.76
C GLU A 39 -1.62 -10.02 13.15
N TYR A 40 -2.91 -10.29 12.96
CA TYR A 40 -3.40 -11.51 12.34
C TYR A 40 -2.95 -11.66 10.89
N LEU A 41 -3.12 -10.62 10.06
CA LEU A 41 -2.73 -10.62 8.66
C LEU A 41 -1.24 -10.89 8.50
N THR A 42 -0.41 -10.16 9.25
CA THR A 42 1.04 -10.29 9.18
C THR A 42 1.52 -11.64 9.71
N TYR A 43 0.84 -12.22 10.71
CA TYR A 43 1.10 -13.58 11.18
C TYR A 43 0.87 -14.63 10.08
N ILE A 44 -0.33 -14.67 9.49
CA ILE A 44 -0.68 -15.66 8.46
C ILE A 44 0.19 -15.52 7.22
N TYR A 45 0.33 -14.29 6.71
CA TYR A 45 1.08 -14.05 5.48
C TYR A 45 2.59 -14.20 5.66
N THR A 46 3.13 -14.02 6.86
CA THR A 46 4.53 -14.39 7.16
C THR A 46 4.75 -15.89 7.00
N ILE A 47 3.86 -16.73 7.56
CA ILE A 47 3.94 -18.19 7.40
C ILE A 47 3.78 -18.61 5.93
N ALA A 48 2.96 -17.85 5.17
CA ALA A 48 2.78 -18.08 3.73
C ALA A 48 4.00 -17.68 2.88
N GLY A 49 4.93 -16.87 3.41
CA GLY A 49 6.14 -16.45 2.69
C GLY A 49 6.07 -15.07 2.06
N CYS A 50 5.13 -14.21 2.48
CA CYS A 50 5.01 -12.83 2.00
C CYS A 50 6.33 -12.06 2.22
N ALA A 51 6.71 -11.23 1.23
CA ALA A 51 7.95 -10.47 1.27
C ALA A 51 7.82 -9.15 2.02
N GLY A 52 6.66 -8.51 1.99
CA GLY A 52 6.45 -7.22 2.63
C GLY A 52 5.02 -6.96 3.06
N PHE A 53 4.86 -6.11 4.04
CA PHE A 53 3.59 -5.63 4.54
C PHE A 53 3.53 -4.12 4.43
N ASP A 54 2.41 -3.62 3.97
CA ASP A 54 2.10 -2.21 3.88
C ASP A 54 1.04 -1.86 4.92
N VAL A 55 1.36 -0.89 5.75
CA VAL A 55 0.51 -0.46 6.86
C VAL A 55 0.45 1.07 6.93
N SER A 56 -0.54 1.62 7.62
CA SER A 56 -0.62 3.06 7.85
C SER A 56 0.59 3.60 8.64
N ALA A 57 0.92 4.87 8.43
CA ALA A 57 2.00 5.56 9.13
C ALA A 57 1.62 5.84 10.60
N SER A 58 1.55 4.77 11.39
CA SER A 58 1.31 4.79 12.84
C SER A 58 2.31 3.87 13.52
N PRO A 59 3.11 4.37 14.49
CA PRO A 59 4.05 3.54 15.25
C PRO A 59 3.38 2.32 15.91
N GLU A 60 2.14 2.47 16.37
CA GLU A 60 1.39 1.40 17.01
C GLU A 60 1.00 0.29 16.01
N ILE A 61 0.64 0.67 14.79
CA ILE A 61 0.34 -0.29 13.72
C ILE A 61 1.62 -0.98 13.24
N VAL A 62 2.74 -0.27 13.14
CA VAL A 62 4.05 -0.87 12.85
C VAL A 62 4.43 -1.90 13.91
N LEU A 63 4.21 -1.60 15.19
CA LEU A 63 4.46 -2.54 16.29
C LEU A 63 3.54 -3.77 16.22
N ALA A 64 2.27 -3.61 15.88
CA ALA A 64 1.34 -4.71 15.67
C ALA A 64 1.80 -5.61 14.50
N ALA A 65 2.21 -5.02 13.38
CA ALA A 65 2.77 -5.76 12.24
C ALA A 65 4.03 -6.55 12.65
N LYS A 66 4.96 -5.91 13.38
CA LYS A 66 6.17 -6.54 13.88
C LYS A 66 5.88 -7.71 14.80
N LYS A 67 4.86 -7.58 15.66
CA LYS A 67 4.41 -8.66 16.55
C LYS A 67 3.89 -9.86 15.77
N GLY A 68 3.00 -9.63 14.78
CA GLY A 68 2.49 -10.69 13.92
C GLY A 68 3.58 -11.38 13.10
N ILE A 69 4.53 -10.61 12.54
CA ILE A 69 5.70 -11.15 11.81
C ILE A 69 6.52 -12.04 12.75
N THR A 70 6.81 -11.59 13.97
CA THR A 70 7.62 -12.36 14.93
C THR A 70 6.94 -13.68 15.28
N ALA A 71 5.65 -13.65 15.61
CA ALA A 71 4.86 -14.84 15.88
C ALA A 71 4.79 -15.79 14.67
N GLY A 72 4.65 -15.24 13.45
CA GLY A 72 4.65 -16.01 12.21
C GLY A 72 5.97 -16.71 11.94
N LEU A 73 7.10 -16.04 12.19
CA LEU A 73 8.44 -16.64 12.07
C LEU A 73 8.65 -17.77 13.08
N GLU A 74 8.21 -17.60 14.33
CA GLU A 74 8.27 -18.64 15.38
C GLU A 74 7.42 -19.84 14.99
N LYS A 75 6.18 -19.59 14.57
CA LYS A 75 5.26 -20.63 14.12
C LYS A 75 5.76 -21.40 12.91
N SER A 76 6.40 -20.72 11.97
CA SER A 76 7.01 -21.35 10.79
C SER A 76 8.09 -22.37 11.20
N LYS A 77 8.89 -22.06 12.24
CA LYS A 77 9.88 -23.00 12.78
C LYS A 77 9.21 -24.25 13.37
N GLU A 78 8.15 -24.07 14.17
CA GLU A 78 7.38 -25.18 14.74
C GLU A 78 6.78 -26.07 13.63
N LEU A 79 6.31 -25.47 12.55
CA LEU A 79 5.72 -26.16 11.40
C LEU A 79 6.79 -26.70 10.43
N LYS A 80 8.08 -26.48 10.71
CA LYS A 80 9.21 -26.84 9.84
C LYS A 80 9.13 -26.21 8.43
N ILE A 81 8.53 -25.03 8.35
CA ILE A 81 8.50 -24.22 7.14
C ILE A 81 9.77 -23.37 7.11
N ASN A 82 10.60 -23.56 6.09
CA ASN A 82 11.79 -22.75 5.90
C ASN A 82 11.43 -21.45 5.19
N LEU A 83 11.52 -20.32 5.91
CA LEU A 83 11.34 -18.99 5.34
C LEU A 83 12.72 -18.41 5.00
N PRO A 84 12.96 -17.98 3.75
CA PRO A 84 14.29 -17.51 3.34
C PRO A 84 14.66 -16.13 3.90
N PHE A 85 13.68 -15.35 4.37
CA PHE A 85 13.87 -14.02 4.91
C PHE A 85 12.76 -13.64 5.88
N LYS A 86 13.02 -12.59 6.67
CA LYS A 86 12.01 -11.89 7.46
C LYS A 86 11.31 -10.86 6.54
N PRO A 87 9.97 -10.78 6.50
CA PRO A 87 9.25 -9.76 5.75
C PRO A 87 9.66 -8.34 6.10
N PHE A 88 9.50 -7.41 5.14
CA PHE A 88 9.70 -5.98 5.32
C PHE A 88 8.40 -5.30 5.77
N ILE A 89 8.53 -4.18 6.49
CA ILE A 89 7.39 -3.33 6.86
C ILE A 89 7.53 -2.01 6.10
N THR A 90 6.55 -1.69 5.25
CA THR A 90 6.37 -0.40 4.60
C THR A 90 5.30 0.38 5.33
N VAL A 91 5.49 1.66 5.56
CA VAL A 91 4.44 2.57 6.00
C VAL A 91 4.01 3.46 4.85
N SER A 92 2.71 3.61 4.65
CA SER A 92 2.13 4.42 3.59
C SER A 92 1.63 5.76 4.12
N VAL A 93 1.99 6.81 3.39
CA VAL A 93 1.51 8.18 3.53
C VAL A 93 1.02 8.66 2.18
N GLY A 94 0.36 9.81 2.11
CA GLY A 94 -0.13 10.28 0.82
C GLY A 94 -0.36 11.76 0.76
N MET A 95 -0.45 12.23 -0.46
CA MET A 95 -0.76 13.61 -0.80
C MET A 95 -2.18 13.99 -0.40
N PRO A 96 -2.43 15.27 -0.08
CA PRO A 96 -3.79 15.79 0.05
C PRO A 96 -4.59 15.49 -1.23
N GLY A 97 -5.80 14.99 -1.07
CA GLY A 97 -6.62 14.63 -2.23
C GLY A 97 -6.35 13.24 -2.81
N ASP A 98 -5.27 12.57 -2.43
CA ASP A 98 -5.11 11.17 -2.77
C ASP A 98 -6.14 10.32 -2.00
N HIS A 99 -6.93 9.57 -2.76
CA HIS A 99 -8.07 8.82 -2.21
C HIS A 99 -7.68 7.63 -1.32
N HIS A 100 -6.42 7.20 -1.31
CA HIS A 100 -5.97 6.09 -0.48
C HIS A 100 -5.71 6.48 0.97
N VAL A 101 -5.36 7.74 1.22
CA VAL A 101 -4.92 8.19 2.56
C VAL A 101 -5.69 9.38 3.10
N ARG A 102 -6.45 10.10 2.25
CA ARG A 102 -7.20 11.28 2.65
C ARG A 102 -8.33 10.93 3.62
N LYS A 103 -8.53 11.77 4.61
CA LYS A 103 -9.70 11.73 5.50
C LYS A 103 -10.54 12.98 5.27
N ALA A 104 -11.81 12.75 4.95
CA ALA A 104 -12.73 13.85 4.71
C ALA A 104 -13.09 14.57 6.00
N PHE A 105 -13.45 15.84 5.89
CA PHE A 105 -14.15 16.60 6.90
C PHE A 105 -15.19 17.52 6.25
N ILE A 106 -16.23 17.85 6.99
CA ILE A 106 -17.28 18.74 6.53
C ILE A 106 -16.96 20.15 6.99
N THR A 107 -16.95 21.10 6.04
CA THR A 107 -16.67 22.52 6.33
C THR A 107 -17.92 23.23 6.86
N LYS A 108 -17.73 24.47 7.34
CA LYS A 108 -18.84 25.34 7.80
C LYS A 108 -19.82 25.72 6.69
N ASP A 109 -19.47 25.51 5.44
CA ASP A 109 -20.31 25.83 4.27
C ASP A 109 -21.36 24.73 4.01
N CYS A 110 -21.42 23.73 4.88
CA CYS A 110 -22.41 22.66 4.83
C CYS A 110 -23.84 23.18 5.03
N VAL A 111 -24.70 22.85 4.09
CA VAL A 111 -26.14 23.21 4.14
C VAL A 111 -27.02 22.12 4.78
N SER A 112 -26.43 21.13 5.41
CA SER A 112 -27.11 20.02 6.11
C SER A 112 -28.12 19.26 5.25
N CYS A 113 -27.84 19.09 3.97
CA CYS A 113 -28.72 18.36 3.04
C CYS A 113 -28.70 16.84 3.23
N ASN A 114 -27.78 16.29 4.01
CA ASN A 114 -27.62 14.88 4.38
C ASN A 114 -27.38 13.91 3.20
N LEU A 115 -27.16 14.39 1.98
CA LEU A 115 -26.92 13.54 0.80
C LEU A 115 -25.65 12.67 0.92
N CYS A 116 -24.67 13.11 1.70
CA CYS A 116 -23.42 12.40 1.92
C CYS A 116 -23.56 11.17 2.84
N ILE A 117 -24.59 11.11 3.69
CA ILE A 117 -24.77 10.02 4.66
C ILE A 117 -25.03 8.69 3.97
N PRO A 118 -26.06 8.52 3.11
CA PRO A 118 -26.40 7.22 2.52
C PRO A 118 -25.37 6.70 1.49
N VAL A 119 -24.45 7.54 1.04
CA VAL A 119 -23.42 7.15 0.07
C VAL A 119 -22.10 6.78 0.72
N CYS A 120 -21.99 6.91 2.05
CA CYS A 120 -20.80 6.52 2.78
C CYS A 120 -20.75 5.00 2.96
N PRO A 121 -19.79 4.29 2.33
CA PRO A 121 -19.77 2.82 2.35
C PRO A 121 -19.31 2.22 3.69
N THR A 122 -18.86 3.05 4.62
CA THR A 122 -18.35 2.65 5.94
C THR A 122 -19.09 3.31 7.10
N ASP A 123 -20.23 3.93 6.82
CA ASP A 123 -21.04 4.66 7.82
C ASP A 123 -20.24 5.70 8.63
N ALA A 124 -19.19 6.26 8.00
CA ALA A 124 -18.32 7.26 8.65
C ALA A 124 -19.00 8.62 8.86
N ILE A 125 -20.19 8.84 8.30
CA ILE A 125 -20.92 10.13 8.37
C ILE A 125 -22.24 9.94 9.14
N PRO A 126 -22.23 10.18 10.46
CA PRO A 126 -23.45 10.14 11.26
C PRO A 126 -24.35 11.37 11.00
N ASN A 127 -25.57 11.33 11.53
CA ASN A 127 -26.52 12.44 11.41
C ASN A 127 -26.02 13.78 12.00
N THR A 128 -25.01 13.73 12.85
CA THR A 128 -24.34 14.94 13.38
C THR A 128 -23.49 15.65 12.34
N LEU A 129 -23.24 15.01 11.18
CA LEU A 129 -22.36 15.48 10.11
C LEU A 129 -20.90 15.73 10.56
N GLU A 130 -20.48 15.09 11.65
CA GLU A 130 -19.09 15.02 12.07
C GLU A 130 -18.49 13.70 11.60
N ILE A 131 -17.56 13.77 10.64
CA ILE A 131 -16.99 12.56 10.06
C ILE A 131 -16.11 11.81 11.08
N ILE A 132 -16.46 10.55 11.32
CA ILE A 132 -15.68 9.63 12.16
C ILE A 132 -14.43 9.23 11.36
N LYS A 133 -13.28 9.80 11.71
CA LYS A 133 -12.02 9.65 10.95
C LYS A 133 -11.60 8.18 10.81
N ASP A 134 -11.76 7.39 11.86
CA ASP A 134 -11.33 5.99 11.88
C ASP A 134 -12.16 5.11 10.93
N LEU A 135 -13.39 5.50 10.63
CA LEU A 135 -14.24 4.83 9.66
C LEU A 135 -14.08 5.38 8.24
N CYS A 136 -13.58 6.60 8.06
CA CYS A 136 -13.45 7.22 6.76
C CYS A 136 -12.33 6.57 5.94
N ILE A 137 -12.65 6.02 4.77
CA ILE A 137 -11.70 5.42 3.82
C ILE A 137 -11.28 6.36 2.69
N GLY A 138 -11.68 7.64 2.72
CA GLY A 138 -11.29 8.64 1.73
C GLY A 138 -11.84 8.43 0.31
N CYS A 139 -12.86 7.59 0.12
CA CYS A 139 -13.37 7.18 -1.20
C CYS A 139 -13.91 8.33 -2.08
N GLY A 140 -14.31 9.46 -1.49
CA GLY A 140 -14.82 10.63 -2.21
C GLY A 140 -16.31 10.59 -2.57
N ASN A 141 -17.07 9.55 -2.22
CA ASN A 141 -18.51 9.47 -2.53
C ASN A 141 -19.29 10.64 -1.95
N CYS A 142 -18.95 11.07 -0.73
CA CYS A 142 -19.58 12.23 -0.08
C CYS A 142 -19.29 13.54 -0.83
N GLU A 143 -18.10 13.70 -1.39
CA GLU A 143 -17.71 14.85 -2.21
C GLU A 143 -18.50 14.86 -3.51
N ALA A 144 -18.63 13.71 -4.19
CA ALA A 144 -19.33 13.57 -5.46
C ALA A 144 -20.82 13.95 -5.40
N VAL A 145 -21.47 13.77 -4.24
CA VAL A 145 -22.89 14.10 -4.04
C VAL A 145 -23.11 15.44 -3.34
N CYS A 146 -22.04 16.09 -2.87
CA CYS A 146 -22.15 17.39 -2.23
C CYS A 146 -22.60 18.44 -3.27
N PRO A 147 -23.67 19.22 -2.98
CA PRO A 147 -24.11 20.24 -3.92
C PRO A 147 -22.97 21.20 -4.29
N PRO A 148 -22.75 21.51 -5.58
CA PRO A 148 -21.67 22.41 -6.02
C PRO A 148 -21.69 23.78 -5.34
N ALA A 149 -22.88 24.29 -5.01
CA ALA A 149 -23.04 25.55 -4.30
C ALA A 149 -22.52 25.53 -2.85
N ALA A 150 -22.56 24.36 -2.19
CA ALA A 150 -22.01 24.19 -0.84
C ALA A 150 -20.54 23.80 -0.90
N ASN A 151 -20.17 22.85 -1.74
CA ASN A 151 -18.81 22.28 -1.85
C ASN A 151 -18.14 22.07 -0.48
N ALA A 152 -18.90 21.45 0.43
CA ALA A 152 -18.58 21.46 1.85
C ALA A 152 -17.69 20.29 2.30
N ILE A 153 -17.32 19.38 1.39
CA ILE A 153 -16.41 18.29 1.70
C ILE A 153 -14.99 18.71 1.39
N SER A 154 -14.10 18.55 2.35
CA SER A 154 -12.69 18.88 2.18
C SER A 154 -11.79 17.84 2.85
N TYR A 155 -10.47 17.91 2.62
CA TYR A 155 -9.50 16.96 3.14
C TYR A 155 -8.36 17.72 3.81
N LYS A 156 -7.97 17.26 5.01
CA LYS A 156 -6.83 17.86 5.73
C LYS A 156 -5.56 17.15 5.37
N HIS A 157 -4.52 17.94 5.15
CA HIS A 157 -3.15 17.49 5.05
C HIS A 157 -2.24 18.44 5.82
N ASN A 158 -1.22 17.89 6.43
CA ASN A 158 -0.22 18.68 7.14
C ASN A 158 1.15 18.00 6.99
N SER A 159 1.97 18.50 6.06
CA SER A 159 3.34 18.00 5.81
C SER A 159 4.22 17.98 7.06
N LYS A 160 3.95 18.87 8.05
CA LYS A 160 4.68 18.86 9.33
C LYS A 160 4.39 17.61 10.16
N GLU A 161 3.23 16.97 9.97
CA GLU A 161 2.92 15.70 10.63
C GLU A 161 3.84 14.58 10.12
N LEU A 162 4.19 14.57 8.82
CA LEU A 162 5.11 13.59 8.25
C LEU A 162 6.49 13.65 8.91
N LEU A 163 7.03 14.85 9.12
CA LEU A 163 8.32 15.06 9.79
C LEU A 163 8.34 14.49 11.21
N ASN A 164 7.19 14.43 11.88
CA ASN A 164 7.07 13.91 13.24
C ASN A 164 6.76 12.41 13.27
N ILE A 165 5.93 11.91 12.35
CA ILE A 165 5.41 10.54 12.40
C ILE A 165 6.36 9.54 11.74
N LEU A 166 6.98 9.90 10.60
CA LEU A 166 7.82 8.97 9.86
C LEU A 166 9.04 8.49 10.66
N PRO A 167 9.81 9.35 11.35
CA PRO A 167 10.90 8.88 12.20
C PRO A 167 10.46 7.91 13.28
N LYS A 168 9.30 8.15 13.91
CA LYS A 168 8.73 7.25 14.93
C LYS A 168 8.33 5.89 14.34
N CYS A 169 7.82 5.87 13.10
CA CYS A 169 7.51 4.62 12.41
C CYS A 169 8.79 3.83 12.09
N VAL A 170 9.86 4.52 11.67
CA VAL A 170 11.17 3.89 11.43
C VAL A 170 11.75 3.32 12.72
N GLU A 171 11.70 4.05 13.83
CA GLU A 171 12.11 3.58 15.17
C GLU A 171 11.28 2.36 15.61
N ALA A 172 9.98 2.34 15.33
CA ALA A 172 9.10 1.20 15.61
C ALA A 172 9.45 -0.05 14.78
N GLY A 173 10.10 0.13 13.62
CA GLY A 173 10.58 -0.96 12.77
C GLY A 173 10.14 -0.93 11.32
N ALA A 174 9.61 0.20 10.80
CA ALA A 174 9.40 0.38 9.37
C ALA A 174 10.74 0.41 8.63
N GLU A 175 10.82 -0.29 7.50
CA GLU A 175 12.03 -0.45 6.69
C GLU A 175 11.87 0.16 5.28
N SER A 176 10.67 0.63 4.95
CA SER A 176 10.32 1.32 3.71
C SER A 176 9.20 2.31 3.96
N ILE A 177 9.14 3.35 3.14
CA ILE A 177 8.05 4.33 3.15
C ILE A 177 7.47 4.43 1.74
N GLU A 178 6.15 4.48 1.65
CA GLU A 178 5.40 4.68 0.40
C GLU A 178 4.66 6.00 0.43
N LEU A 179 4.80 6.79 -0.64
CA LEU A 179 4.01 7.99 -0.87
C LEU A 179 2.97 7.74 -1.95
N HIS A 180 1.68 7.83 -1.59
CA HIS A 180 0.59 7.89 -2.56
C HIS A 180 0.55 9.28 -3.19
N ALA A 181 0.80 9.35 -4.49
CA ALA A 181 1.10 10.57 -5.21
C ALA A 181 0.29 10.73 -6.51
N GLY A 182 -0.90 10.12 -6.59
CA GLY A 182 -1.82 10.20 -7.72
C GLY A 182 -2.60 11.53 -7.81
N VAL A 183 -1.96 12.67 -7.50
CA VAL A 183 -2.56 14.01 -7.51
C VAL A 183 -1.92 14.90 -8.57
N PRO A 184 -2.61 15.95 -9.09
CA PRO A 184 -2.07 16.80 -10.18
C PRO A 184 -0.86 17.64 -9.78
N ASP A 185 -0.79 18.11 -8.51
CA ASP A 185 0.25 19.05 -8.05
C ASP A 185 1.62 18.38 -7.91
N ASN A 186 2.46 18.55 -8.93
CA ASN A 186 3.80 17.99 -8.98
C ASN A 186 4.74 18.67 -7.97
N SER A 187 4.64 19.98 -7.79
CA SER A 187 5.53 20.73 -6.90
C SER A 187 5.36 20.32 -5.44
N SER A 188 4.12 20.24 -4.96
CA SER A 188 3.84 19.77 -3.59
C SER A 188 4.20 18.31 -3.41
N THR A 189 3.96 17.47 -4.42
CA THR A 189 4.32 16.05 -4.38
C THR A 189 5.82 15.85 -4.20
N LEU A 190 6.64 16.58 -4.94
CA LEU A 190 8.09 16.46 -4.83
C LEU A 190 8.65 16.98 -3.49
N LYS A 191 8.03 18.00 -2.90
CA LYS A 191 8.37 18.44 -1.52
C LYS A 191 8.10 17.35 -0.48
N GLU A 192 6.94 16.69 -0.56
CA GLU A 192 6.62 15.55 0.32
C GLU A 192 7.57 14.37 0.06
N TRP A 193 7.91 14.12 -1.20
CA TRP A 193 8.86 13.09 -1.59
C TRP A 193 10.26 13.30 -1.00
N GLU A 194 10.73 14.56 -0.94
CA GLU A 194 11.95 14.90 -0.23
C GLU A 194 11.88 14.57 1.27
N ILE A 195 10.74 14.85 1.93
CA ILE A 195 10.54 14.51 3.34
C ILE A 195 10.61 12.99 3.53
N VAL A 196 9.92 12.23 2.69
CA VAL A 196 9.97 10.76 2.69
C VAL A 196 11.41 10.26 2.52
N SER A 197 12.11 10.77 1.52
CA SER A 197 13.49 10.39 1.22
C SER A 197 14.45 10.65 2.38
N LYS A 198 14.30 11.79 3.07
CA LYS A 198 15.11 12.18 4.23
C LYS A 198 14.76 11.37 5.50
N SER A 199 13.51 10.92 5.62
CA SER A 199 13.05 10.17 6.81
C SER A 199 13.62 8.75 6.90
N ILE A 200 14.03 8.17 5.76
CA ILE A 200 14.60 6.81 5.70
C ILE A 200 15.78 6.75 4.72
N PRO A 201 16.93 7.37 5.03
CA PRO A 201 18.03 7.53 4.08
C PRO A 201 18.66 6.22 3.60
N ASN A 202 18.54 5.15 4.38
CA ASN A 202 19.10 3.83 4.09
C ASN A 202 18.04 2.77 3.70
N GLY A 203 16.79 3.19 3.48
CA GLY A 203 15.68 2.31 3.09
C GLY A 203 15.23 2.51 1.65
N MET A 204 14.53 1.51 1.11
CA MET A 204 13.80 1.68 -0.14
C MET A 204 12.59 2.59 0.09
N ILE A 205 12.25 3.39 -0.91
CA ILE A 205 11.05 4.24 -0.86
C ILE A 205 10.24 4.05 -2.13
N SER A 206 8.93 3.97 -2.01
CA SER A 206 8.04 3.78 -3.16
C SER A 206 7.14 4.99 -3.40
N MET A 207 6.92 5.30 -4.66
CA MET A 207 5.95 6.27 -5.10
C MET A 207 4.79 5.53 -5.78
N CYS A 208 3.61 5.64 -5.21
CA CYS A 208 2.39 5.04 -5.74
C CYS A 208 1.69 6.03 -6.66
N LEU A 209 1.49 5.64 -7.91
CA LEU A 209 0.98 6.50 -8.99
C LEU A 209 -0.15 5.82 -9.74
N ASP A 210 -1.26 6.52 -9.88
CA ASP A 210 -2.41 6.12 -10.69
C ASP A 210 -2.65 7.08 -11.86
N ARG A 211 -3.61 6.73 -12.69
CA ARG A 211 -3.98 7.49 -13.89
C ARG A 211 -5.28 8.30 -13.73
N LYS A 212 -5.78 8.46 -12.50
CA LYS A 212 -7.01 9.21 -12.25
C LYS A 212 -6.86 10.69 -12.56
N HIS A 213 -5.71 11.25 -12.21
CA HIS A 213 -5.42 12.68 -12.33
C HIS A 213 -4.14 12.99 -13.11
N LEU A 214 -3.35 11.98 -13.46
CA LEU A 214 -2.10 12.13 -14.19
C LEU A 214 -2.27 11.79 -15.67
N SER A 215 -1.83 12.67 -16.56
CA SER A 215 -1.61 12.34 -17.96
C SER A 215 -0.44 11.35 -18.12
N ASN A 216 -0.20 10.87 -19.33
CA ASN A 216 0.97 10.05 -19.63
C ASN A 216 2.27 10.82 -19.35
N ASP A 217 2.33 12.07 -19.82
CA ASP A 217 3.52 12.89 -19.70
C ASP A 217 3.79 13.28 -18.24
N ASP A 218 2.74 13.70 -17.49
CA ASP A 218 2.85 14.00 -16.06
C ASP A 218 3.36 12.80 -15.26
N LEU A 219 2.89 11.58 -15.61
CA LEU A 219 3.33 10.34 -14.95
C LEU A 219 4.84 10.13 -15.13
N ILE A 220 5.33 10.26 -16.37
CA ILE A 220 6.74 10.06 -16.70
C ILE A 220 7.60 11.15 -16.07
N GLU A 221 7.24 12.42 -16.22
CA GLU A 221 7.95 13.55 -15.62
C GLU A 221 8.08 13.41 -14.11
N ARG A 222 7.00 12.97 -13.44
CA ARG A 222 7.01 12.73 -11.99
C ARG A 222 7.96 11.61 -11.58
N ILE A 223 7.99 10.51 -12.33
CA ILE A 223 8.91 9.40 -12.06
C ILE A 223 10.36 9.85 -12.26
N GLU A 224 10.64 10.61 -13.31
CA GLU A 224 11.97 11.15 -13.56
C GLU A 224 12.43 12.07 -12.43
N ALA A 225 11.58 13.00 -12.00
CA ALA A 225 11.90 13.89 -10.88
C ALA A 225 12.03 13.13 -9.54
N ALA A 226 11.21 12.10 -9.31
CA ALA A 226 11.32 11.26 -8.12
C ALA A 226 12.63 10.48 -8.09
N LYS A 227 13.13 10.03 -9.23
CA LYS A 227 14.43 9.34 -9.36
C LYS A 227 15.60 10.23 -9.00
N GLU A 228 15.57 11.52 -9.37
CA GLU A 228 16.63 12.48 -9.00
C GLU A 228 16.76 12.63 -7.47
N ILE A 229 15.66 12.53 -6.72
CA ILE A 229 15.64 12.66 -5.26
C ILE A 229 15.99 11.34 -4.56
N ALA A 230 15.49 10.22 -5.07
CA ALA A 230 15.58 8.91 -4.40
C ALA A 230 16.76 8.05 -4.90
N ASP A 231 17.25 8.32 -6.08
CA ASP A 231 18.27 7.54 -6.77
C ASP A 231 17.91 6.02 -6.80
N ASP A 232 18.82 5.15 -6.48
CA ASP A 232 18.66 3.67 -6.50
C ASP A 232 17.72 3.12 -5.42
N ARG A 233 17.11 3.98 -4.62
CA ARG A 233 16.13 3.63 -3.60
C ARG A 233 14.68 3.70 -4.10
N LEU A 234 14.46 4.26 -5.31
CA LEU A 234 13.13 4.42 -5.87
C LEU A 234 12.51 3.08 -6.28
N ILE A 235 11.27 2.89 -5.86
CA ILE A 235 10.34 1.89 -6.38
C ILE A 235 9.12 2.64 -6.93
N ILE A 236 8.60 2.26 -8.08
CA ILE A 236 7.30 2.74 -8.57
C ILE A 236 6.24 1.68 -8.30
N GLN A 237 5.14 2.10 -7.70
CA GLN A 237 3.94 1.29 -7.58
C GLN A 237 2.91 1.80 -8.59
N ALA A 238 2.73 1.01 -9.66
CA ALA A 238 1.77 1.30 -10.73
C ALA A 238 0.38 0.88 -10.25
N ASP A 239 -0.45 1.86 -9.91
CA ASP A 239 -1.71 1.64 -9.24
C ASP A 239 -2.89 1.73 -10.21
N GLY A 240 -3.69 0.67 -10.25
CA GLY A 240 -4.94 0.65 -11.01
C GLY A 240 -6.04 1.43 -10.29
N ILE A 241 -7.27 1.27 -10.74
CA ILE A 241 -8.41 1.90 -10.04
C ILE A 241 -8.56 1.30 -8.64
N PRO A 242 -8.77 2.14 -7.61
CA PRO A 242 -8.99 1.68 -6.26
C PRO A 242 -10.18 0.75 -6.14
N MET A 243 -10.04 -0.28 -5.32
CA MET A 243 -11.02 -1.33 -5.10
C MET A 243 -12.39 -0.85 -4.58
N SER A 244 -12.46 0.30 -3.93
CA SER A 244 -13.70 0.87 -3.40
C SER A 244 -14.75 1.20 -4.47
N GLY A 245 -14.44 1.04 -5.76
CA GLY A 245 -15.36 1.32 -6.87
C GLY A 245 -15.47 0.20 -7.91
N GLY A 246 -14.78 -0.94 -7.75
CA GLY A 246 -14.72 -1.95 -8.80
C GLY A 246 -15.48 -3.25 -8.46
N ILE A 247 -16.56 -3.53 -9.19
CA ILE A 247 -17.18 -4.86 -9.22
C ILE A 247 -16.39 -5.80 -10.14
N ASP A 248 -15.64 -5.24 -11.09
CA ASP A 248 -14.91 -5.99 -12.10
C ASP A 248 -13.40 -6.07 -11.78
N ASN A 249 -13.02 -7.18 -11.15
CA ASN A 249 -11.65 -7.47 -10.77
C ASN A 249 -10.68 -7.56 -11.97
N LEU A 250 -11.18 -7.94 -13.17
CA LEU A 250 -10.36 -8.04 -14.36
C LEU A 250 -9.97 -6.67 -14.88
N ASN A 251 -10.94 -5.76 -15.01
CA ASN A 251 -10.68 -4.40 -15.51
C ASN A 251 -9.73 -3.62 -14.59
N THR A 252 -9.88 -3.72 -13.28
CA THR A 252 -8.98 -3.05 -12.34
C THR A 252 -7.56 -3.62 -12.41
N THR A 253 -7.42 -4.93 -12.49
CA THR A 253 -6.13 -5.61 -12.69
C THR A 253 -5.49 -5.21 -14.02
N LEU A 254 -6.27 -5.16 -15.11
CA LEU A 254 -5.77 -4.79 -16.44
C LEU A 254 -5.23 -3.37 -16.47
N GLN A 255 -5.84 -2.45 -15.74
CA GLN A 255 -5.34 -1.08 -15.65
C GLN A 255 -3.96 -1.01 -14.99
N ALA A 256 -3.76 -1.69 -13.88
CA ALA A 256 -2.45 -1.75 -13.20
C ALA A 256 -1.37 -2.37 -14.10
N VAL A 257 -1.71 -3.43 -14.83
CA VAL A 257 -0.82 -4.05 -15.82
C VAL A 257 -0.49 -3.08 -16.97
N SER A 258 -1.50 -2.35 -17.47
CA SER A 258 -1.31 -1.37 -18.54
C SER A 258 -0.43 -0.18 -18.13
N ILE A 259 -0.58 0.33 -16.90
CA ILE A 259 0.29 1.39 -16.38
C ILE A 259 1.73 0.89 -16.26
N THR A 260 1.92 -0.34 -15.77
CA THR A 260 3.24 -0.98 -15.67
C THR A 260 3.90 -1.13 -17.05
N ASP A 261 3.15 -1.58 -18.05
CA ASP A 261 3.62 -1.70 -19.44
C ASP A 261 4.05 -0.35 -20.01
N TYR A 262 3.24 0.68 -19.78
CA TYR A 262 3.53 2.03 -20.22
C TYR A 262 4.84 2.57 -19.61
N ILE A 263 5.01 2.44 -18.30
CA ILE A 263 6.24 2.85 -17.60
C ILE A 263 7.46 2.10 -18.14
N ASN A 264 7.35 0.79 -18.36
CA ASN A 264 8.44 -0.01 -18.91
C ASN A 264 8.83 0.48 -20.33
N LYS A 265 7.86 0.74 -21.19
CA LYS A 265 8.11 1.18 -22.58
C LYS A 265 8.69 2.59 -22.65
N GLU A 266 8.13 3.52 -21.89
CA GLU A 266 8.53 4.92 -21.96
C GLU A 266 9.84 5.22 -21.20
N LEU A 267 10.11 4.56 -20.08
CA LEU A 267 11.30 4.80 -19.29
C LEU A 267 12.35 3.73 -19.46
N LYS A 268 12.04 2.48 -19.11
CA LYS A 268 13.08 1.43 -18.99
C LYS A 268 13.70 1.04 -20.34
N ILE A 269 12.91 1.05 -21.42
CA ILE A 269 13.41 0.71 -22.77
C ILE A 269 14.13 1.91 -23.39
N LYS A 270 13.59 3.12 -23.23
CA LYS A 270 14.10 4.31 -23.90
C LYS A 270 15.26 4.98 -23.18
N ASN A 271 15.41 4.75 -21.85
CA ASN A 271 16.41 5.43 -21.04
C ASN A 271 17.12 4.49 -20.07
N LYS A 272 18.40 4.22 -20.34
CA LYS A 272 19.26 3.32 -19.52
C LYS A 272 19.30 3.68 -18.04
N LYS A 273 19.11 4.96 -17.67
CA LYS A 273 19.01 5.40 -16.27
C LYS A 273 17.92 4.68 -15.49
N PHE A 274 16.86 4.23 -16.17
CA PHE A 274 15.70 3.55 -15.58
C PHE A 274 15.65 2.04 -15.84
N GLU A 275 16.65 1.47 -16.51
CA GLU A 275 16.67 0.04 -16.87
C GLU A 275 16.37 -0.87 -15.65
N ASN A 276 16.93 -0.55 -14.50
CA ASN A 276 16.79 -1.30 -13.25
C ASN A 276 15.73 -0.73 -12.30
N LEU A 277 14.88 0.22 -12.75
CA LEU A 277 13.82 0.77 -11.92
C LEU A 277 12.81 -0.30 -11.54
N PRO A 278 12.63 -0.63 -10.24
CA PRO A 278 11.61 -1.58 -9.84
C PRO A 278 10.21 -1.00 -10.04
N VAL A 279 9.32 -1.78 -10.69
CA VAL A 279 7.90 -1.44 -10.84
C VAL A 279 7.06 -2.55 -10.23
N LEU A 280 6.20 -2.22 -9.29
CA LEU A 280 5.22 -3.10 -8.66
C LEU A 280 3.85 -2.86 -9.30
N ILE A 281 3.13 -3.94 -9.57
CA ILE A 281 1.72 -3.87 -9.98
C ILE A 281 0.85 -3.76 -8.74
N SER A 282 0.00 -2.74 -8.66
CA SER A 282 -0.87 -2.44 -7.52
C SER A 282 -2.26 -1.98 -7.97
N GLY A 283 -3.19 -1.85 -7.02
CA GLY A 283 -4.54 -1.33 -7.25
C GLY A 283 -5.44 -2.25 -8.08
N GLY A 284 -6.52 -2.72 -7.49
CA GLY A 284 -7.40 -3.68 -8.12
C GLY A 284 -6.82 -5.07 -8.34
N THR A 285 -5.67 -5.34 -7.76
CA THR A 285 -4.89 -6.58 -7.91
C THR A 285 -5.53 -7.76 -7.17
N ASN A 286 -5.36 -8.95 -7.73
CA ASN A 286 -5.91 -10.21 -7.23
C ASN A 286 -5.06 -11.41 -7.67
N THR A 287 -5.54 -12.63 -7.49
CA THR A 287 -4.84 -13.88 -7.87
C THR A 287 -4.47 -13.97 -9.36
N TYR A 288 -5.18 -13.27 -10.23
CA TYR A 288 -4.94 -13.32 -11.69
C TYR A 288 -3.89 -12.30 -12.17
N THR A 289 -3.51 -11.34 -11.33
CA THR A 289 -2.68 -10.20 -11.73
C THR A 289 -1.35 -10.63 -12.34
N GLY A 290 -0.64 -11.55 -11.68
CA GLY A 290 0.66 -12.02 -12.17
C GLY A 290 0.57 -12.79 -13.47
N ASP A 291 -0.44 -13.64 -13.61
CA ASP A 291 -0.66 -14.41 -14.84
C ASP A 291 -1.08 -13.51 -16.00
N LEU A 292 -1.97 -12.56 -15.76
CA LEU A 292 -2.36 -11.59 -16.77
C LEU A 292 -1.17 -10.75 -17.25
N ALA A 293 -0.34 -10.24 -16.35
CA ALA A 293 0.86 -9.48 -16.70
C ALA A 293 1.80 -10.31 -17.57
N ARG A 294 2.06 -11.57 -17.21
CA ARG A 294 2.88 -12.50 -18.00
C ARG A 294 2.28 -12.78 -19.38
N GLN A 295 0.95 -13.01 -19.46
CA GLN A 295 0.25 -13.22 -20.74
C GLN A 295 0.32 -12.00 -21.64
N CYS A 296 0.31 -10.79 -21.07
CA CYS A 296 0.49 -9.54 -21.79
C CYS A 296 1.95 -9.23 -22.13
N GLY A 297 2.91 -10.07 -21.72
CA GLY A 297 4.35 -9.82 -21.93
C GLY A 297 4.90 -8.64 -21.12
N VAL A 298 4.23 -8.26 -20.01
CA VAL A 298 4.62 -7.13 -19.17
C VAL A 298 5.56 -7.60 -18.06
N ASN A 299 6.75 -7.02 -18.03
CA ASN A 299 7.72 -7.26 -16.96
C ASN A 299 7.35 -6.45 -15.71
N PHE A 300 7.47 -7.08 -14.54
CA PHE A 300 7.25 -6.43 -13.25
C PHE A 300 8.20 -6.99 -12.18
N ASN A 301 8.42 -6.23 -11.12
CA ASN A 301 9.36 -6.60 -10.05
C ASN A 301 8.65 -7.15 -8.80
N GLY A 302 7.33 -7.06 -8.76
CA GLY A 302 6.50 -7.58 -7.68
C GLY A 302 5.05 -7.17 -7.83
N ILE A 303 4.22 -7.68 -6.91
CA ILE A 303 2.78 -7.41 -6.89
C ILE A 303 2.39 -6.99 -5.47
N THR A 304 1.54 -5.97 -5.39
CA THR A 304 0.93 -5.52 -4.14
C THR A 304 -0.57 -5.85 -4.17
N ILE A 305 -1.06 -6.58 -3.17
CA ILE A 305 -2.48 -6.97 -3.09
C ILE A 305 -3.04 -6.56 -1.72
N GLY A 306 -4.17 -5.87 -1.71
CA GLY A 306 -4.85 -5.41 -0.51
C GLY A 306 -6.15 -6.17 -0.23
N THR A 307 -7.28 -5.60 -0.62
CA THR A 307 -8.63 -6.07 -0.28
C THR A 307 -8.88 -7.54 -0.63
N HIS A 308 -8.42 -8.00 -1.78
CA HIS A 308 -8.56 -9.39 -2.18
C HIS A 308 -7.84 -10.34 -1.20
N ALA A 309 -6.60 -10.02 -0.86
CA ALA A 309 -5.79 -10.82 0.07
C ALA A 309 -6.41 -10.87 1.48
N ARG A 310 -6.90 -9.74 1.99
CA ARG A 310 -7.60 -9.69 3.28
C ARG A 310 -8.87 -10.55 3.26
N LYS A 311 -9.66 -10.45 2.19
CA LYS A 311 -10.94 -11.14 2.05
C LYS A 311 -10.81 -12.66 2.04
N ILE A 312 -9.80 -13.23 1.37
CA ILE A 312 -9.66 -14.69 1.23
C ILE A 312 -9.35 -15.40 2.55
N ILE A 313 -8.81 -14.71 3.55
CA ILE A 313 -8.51 -15.27 4.88
C ILE A 313 -9.40 -14.72 5.99
N SER A 314 -10.30 -13.78 5.72
CA SER A 314 -11.13 -13.11 6.74
C SER A 314 -11.99 -14.07 7.56
N LYS A 315 -12.50 -15.13 6.95
CA LYS A 315 -13.34 -16.13 7.63
C LYS A 315 -12.61 -16.99 8.67
N TYR A 316 -11.28 -16.98 8.66
CA TYR A 316 -10.44 -17.69 9.63
C TYR A 316 -9.94 -16.75 10.74
N ARG A 317 -10.46 -15.50 10.79
CA ARG A 317 -10.09 -14.48 11.75
C ARG A 317 -10.67 -14.80 13.12
N GLU A 318 -10.04 -15.73 13.83
CA GLU A 318 -10.15 -15.89 15.26
C GLU A 318 -8.89 -15.35 15.93
N ASN A 319 -8.90 -15.21 17.27
CA ASN A 319 -7.71 -14.77 17.99
C ASN A 319 -6.50 -15.63 17.55
N PRO A 320 -5.38 -15.02 17.07
CA PRO A 320 -4.22 -15.76 16.58
C PRO A 320 -3.72 -16.85 17.53
N ASN A 321 -3.89 -16.63 18.85
CA ASN A 321 -3.50 -17.58 19.89
C ASN A 321 -4.46 -18.77 20.05
N ASN A 322 -5.65 -18.71 19.46
CA ASN A 322 -6.70 -19.73 19.57
C ASN A 322 -7.06 -20.39 18.22
N LEU A 323 -6.36 -20.04 17.13
CA LEU A 323 -6.58 -20.66 15.84
C LEU A 323 -6.35 -22.18 15.93
N LYS A 324 -7.39 -22.95 15.65
CA LYS A 324 -7.26 -24.39 15.53
C LYS A 324 -6.22 -24.72 14.45
N LYS A 325 -5.44 -25.78 14.65
CA LYS A 325 -4.35 -26.17 13.75
C LYS A 325 -4.80 -26.33 12.29
N ASP A 326 -6.02 -26.82 12.07
CA ASP A 326 -6.57 -27.01 10.73
C ASP A 326 -6.98 -25.68 10.09
N ASP A 327 -7.54 -24.74 10.85
CA ASP A 327 -7.91 -23.40 10.36
C ASP A 327 -6.66 -22.58 10.00
N LEU A 328 -5.59 -22.68 10.80
CA LEU A 328 -4.30 -22.08 10.47
C LEU A 328 -3.76 -22.63 9.15
N LYS A 329 -3.78 -23.96 8.98
CA LYS A 329 -3.31 -24.60 7.76
C LYS A 329 -4.12 -24.16 6.53
N LEU A 330 -5.45 -24.05 6.67
CA LEU A 330 -6.34 -23.58 5.61
C LEU A 330 -6.08 -22.11 5.27
N ALA A 331 -5.94 -21.23 6.28
CA ALA A 331 -5.64 -19.82 6.07
C ALA A 331 -4.29 -19.62 5.34
N VAL A 332 -3.24 -20.31 5.80
CA VAL A 332 -1.92 -20.26 5.18
C VAL A 332 -1.95 -20.79 3.74
N ASN A 333 -2.65 -21.90 3.47
CA ASN A 333 -2.77 -22.43 2.12
C ASN A 333 -3.52 -21.47 1.19
N LYS A 334 -4.55 -20.77 1.68
CA LYS A 334 -5.24 -19.72 0.92
C LYS A 334 -4.32 -18.52 0.65
N ALA A 335 -3.56 -18.10 1.65
CA ALA A 335 -2.59 -17.00 1.49
C ALA A 335 -1.49 -17.32 0.46
N LYS A 336 -1.08 -18.58 0.33
CA LYS A 336 -0.05 -19.03 -0.64
C LYS A 336 -0.50 -19.03 -2.11
N ILE A 337 -1.79 -18.87 -2.37
CA ILE A 337 -2.31 -18.82 -3.75
C ILE A 337 -1.98 -17.48 -4.42
N LEU A 338 -1.69 -16.45 -3.64
CA LEU A 338 -1.28 -15.13 -4.12
C LEU A 338 0.20 -15.08 -4.43
#